data_c92d631ac4d5c42251d29ea90b6307af
#
_entry.id   c92d631ac4d5c42251d29ea90b6307af
#
_cell.length_a   1.000
_cell.length_b   1.000
_cell.length_c   1.000
_cell.angle_alpha   90.00
_cell.angle_beta   90.00
_cell.angle_gamma   90.00
#
_symmetry.space_group_name_H-M   'P 1'
#
loop_
_entity.id
_entity.type
_entity.pdbx_description
1 polymer ?
#
loop_
_entity_poly.entity_id
_entity_poly.type
_entity_poly.pdbx_seq_one_letter_code
_entity_poly.pdbx_strand_id
1 'polypeptide(L)'
;KVWDKVMEAGKDEGLIPAGFGALDLLRIEAGLILFGNEFDGQIDPFEAGVGFTVPLKTKKEDFIGKENLIKRKENPQKKLVGLELLGKEKANHGDCVHIGRSQVGVITSGCISPTLNKNIALCRIDVGHSELETEVEVGKIDGHQKRIPAKIVSFPHYDPKKLRVKS
;
A
#
# COMPACT_ATOMS: atom_id res chain seq x y z
N LYS A 1 -17.86 2.82 29.82
CA LYS A 1 -17.73 4.30 29.67
C LYS A 1 -18.04 4.71 28.22
N VAL A 2 -17.17 5.38 27.43
CA VAL A 2 -17.53 5.76 26.04
C VAL A 2 -17.78 4.53 25.17
N TRP A 3 -16.82 3.58 25.19
CA TRP A 3 -16.94 2.31 24.48
C TRP A 3 -18.27 1.60 24.77
N ASP A 4 -18.60 1.42 26.05
CA ASP A 4 -19.83 0.69 26.46
C ASP A 4 -21.09 1.38 25.96
N LYS A 5 -21.13 2.72 26.01
CA LYS A 5 -22.26 3.51 25.47
C LYS A 5 -22.39 3.40 23.95
N VAL A 6 -21.27 3.38 23.21
CA VAL A 6 -21.29 3.20 21.75
C VAL A 6 -21.79 1.80 21.40
N MET A 7 -21.29 0.77 22.10
CA MET A 7 -21.71 -0.62 21.89
C MET A 7 -23.21 -0.82 22.23
N GLU A 8 -23.68 -0.19 23.31
CA GLU A 8 -25.09 -0.25 23.70
C GLU A 8 -26.00 0.44 22.68
N ALA A 9 -25.63 1.67 22.27
CA ALA A 9 -26.41 2.45 21.30
C ALA A 9 -26.46 1.81 19.91
N GLY A 10 -25.37 1.15 19.48
CA GLY A 10 -25.29 0.52 18.16
C GLY A 10 -25.79 -0.93 18.11
N LYS A 11 -26.24 -1.50 19.23
CA LYS A 11 -26.62 -2.91 19.30
C LYS A 11 -27.72 -3.29 18.33
N ASP A 12 -28.76 -2.49 18.26
CA ASP A 12 -29.94 -2.74 17.42
C ASP A 12 -29.64 -2.45 15.92
N GLU A 13 -28.57 -1.68 15.65
CA GLU A 13 -28.04 -1.40 14.31
C GLU A 13 -27.02 -2.46 13.85
N GLY A 14 -26.79 -3.51 14.61
CA GLY A 14 -25.86 -4.58 14.27
C GLY A 14 -24.38 -4.21 14.46
N LEU A 15 -24.07 -3.23 15.33
CA LEU A 15 -22.69 -2.87 15.65
C LEU A 15 -21.96 -4.03 16.31
N ILE A 16 -20.80 -4.38 15.75
CA ILE A 16 -19.90 -5.39 16.30
C ILE A 16 -18.49 -4.83 16.43
N PRO A 17 -17.71 -5.24 17.44
CA PRO A 17 -16.32 -4.84 17.56
C PRO A 17 -15.47 -5.53 16.47
N ALA A 18 -14.51 -4.80 15.92
CA ALA A 18 -13.53 -5.33 14.98
C ALA A 18 -12.10 -5.16 15.51
N GLY A 19 -11.25 -6.15 15.27
CA GLY A 19 -9.85 -6.11 15.68
C GLY A 19 -8.93 -5.44 14.67
N PHE A 20 -7.69 -5.16 15.08
CA PHE A 20 -6.66 -4.56 14.22
C PHE A 20 -6.36 -5.41 12.96
N GLY A 21 -6.44 -6.74 13.04
CA GLY A 21 -6.26 -7.59 11.86
C GLY A 21 -7.30 -7.35 10.77
N ALA A 22 -8.56 -7.12 11.14
CA ALA A 22 -9.61 -6.77 10.20
C ALA A 22 -9.37 -5.38 9.57
N LEU A 23 -8.97 -4.40 10.39
CA LEU A 23 -8.61 -3.06 9.93
C LEU A 23 -7.44 -3.11 8.93
N ASP A 24 -6.40 -3.89 9.23
CA ASP A 24 -5.23 -4.03 8.36
C ASP A 24 -5.58 -4.68 7.01
N LEU A 25 -6.40 -5.71 7.01
CA LEU A 25 -6.93 -6.30 5.78
C LEU A 25 -7.69 -5.28 4.92
N LEU A 26 -8.64 -4.60 5.53
CA LEU A 26 -9.49 -3.62 4.84
C LEU A 26 -8.68 -2.45 4.28
N ARG A 27 -7.70 -1.93 5.03
CA ARG A 27 -6.88 -0.81 4.55
C ARG A 27 -5.97 -1.23 3.38
N ILE A 28 -5.41 -2.45 3.37
CA ILE A 28 -4.60 -2.96 2.26
C ILE A 28 -5.47 -3.12 1.01
N GLU A 29 -6.65 -3.71 1.13
CA GLU A 29 -7.62 -3.83 0.03
C GLU A 29 -7.98 -2.46 -0.56
N ALA A 30 -8.28 -1.49 0.31
CA ALA A 30 -8.67 -0.13 -0.07
C ALA A 30 -7.48 0.77 -0.49
N GLY A 31 -6.26 0.28 -0.39
CA GLY A 31 -5.06 1.03 -0.74
C GLY A 31 -4.75 2.18 0.21
N LEU A 32 -5.13 2.08 1.46
CA LEU A 32 -4.82 3.08 2.48
C LEU A 32 -3.45 2.78 3.10
N ILE A 33 -2.60 3.79 3.07
CA ILE A 33 -1.24 3.70 3.61
C ILE A 33 -1.23 3.82 5.13
N LEU A 34 -0.28 3.16 5.78
CA LEU A 34 -0.08 3.16 7.22
C LEU A 34 1.33 3.62 7.55
N PHE A 35 1.45 4.54 8.53
CA PHE A 35 2.76 4.97 9.06
C PHE A 35 3.52 3.76 9.64
N GLY A 36 4.81 3.68 9.33
CA GLY A 36 5.67 2.56 9.70
C GLY A 36 5.66 1.41 8.69
N ASN A 37 4.69 1.36 7.77
CA ASN A 37 4.63 0.38 6.70
C ASN A 37 4.97 1.00 5.34
N GLU A 38 4.05 1.79 4.78
CA GLU A 38 4.21 2.40 3.45
C GLU A 38 5.04 3.68 3.48
N PHE A 39 5.06 4.37 4.60
CA PHE A 39 5.83 5.61 4.78
C PHE A 39 6.32 5.80 6.21
N ASP A 40 7.38 6.57 6.34
CA ASP A 40 7.98 7.03 7.58
C ASP A 40 8.62 8.41 7.38
N GLY A 41 9.53 8.84 8.25
CA GLY A 41 10.22 10.11 8.12
C GLY A 41 11.25 10.20 6.99
N GLN A 42 11.51 9.10 6.24
CA GLN A 42 12.50 9.02 5.16
C GLN A 42 11.86 8.98 3.77
N ILE A 43 10.56 8.73 3.69
CA ILE A 43 9.83 8.51 2.44
C ILE A 43 9.05 9.78 2.09
N ASP A 44 9.26 10.30 0.88
CA ASP A 44 8.54 11.47 0.42
C ASP A 44 7.10 11.14 -0.02
N PRO A 45 6.19 12.14 -0.06
CA PRO A 45 4.78 11.93 -0.36
C PRO A 45 4.51 11.41 -1.77
N PHE A 46 5.43 11.60 -2.73
CA PHE A 46 5.26 11.10 -4.10
C PHE A 46 5.56 9.61 -4.16
N GLU A 47 6.62 9.17 -3.50
CA GLU A 47 6.93 7.74 -3.34
C GLU A 47 5.83 6.99 -2.57
N ALA A 48 5.25 7.63 -1.54
CA ALA A 48 4.15 7.06 -0.76
C ALA A 48 2.80 7.05 -1.49
N GLY A 49 2.71 7.65 -2.68
CA GLY A 49 1.47 7.71 -3.46
C GLY A 49 0.47 8.77 -3.00
N VAL A 50 0.84 9.65 -2.06
CA VAL A 50 -0.01 10.74 -1.54
C VAL A 50 0.41 12.13 -2.03
N GLY A 51 1.18 12.20 -3.09
CA GLY A 51 1.65 13.47 -3.67
C GLY A 51 0.53 14.43 -4.08
N PHE A 52 -0.71 13.95 -4.24
CA PHE A 52 -1.88 14.79 -4.48
C PHE A 52 -2.24 15.72 -3.32
N THR A 53 -1.77 15.41 -2.11
CA THR A 53 -1.95 16.25 -0.92
C THR A 53 -0.98 17.43 -0.87
N VAL A 54 0.06 17.42 -1.71
CA VAL A 54 1.09 18.46 -1.73
C VAL A 54 0.71 19.57 -2.71
N PRO A 55 0.34 20.78 -2.25
CA PRO A 55 -0.24 21.83 -3.09
C PRO A 55 0.83 22.65 -3.84
N LEU A 56 1.72 22.00 -4.59
CA LEU A 56 2.82 22.66 -5.30
C LEU A 56 2.35 23.69 -6.34
N LYS A 57 1.18 23.43 -6.97
CA LYS A 57 0.63 24.29 -8.03
C LYS A 57 -0.41 25.29 -7.53
N THR A 58 -1.15 24.91 -6.48
CA THR A 58 -2.32 25.69 -6.01
C THR A 58 -1.96 26.68 -4.92
N LYS A 59 -0.94 26.40 -4.11
CA LYS A 59 -0.47 27.31 -3.07
C LYS A 59 0.58 28.27 -3.66
N LYS A 60 0.25 29.57 -3.71
CA LYS A 60 1.14 30.62 -4.22
C LYS A 60 2.26 30.96 -3.24
N GLU A 61 1.93 30.97 -1.94
CA GLU A 61 2.89 31.25 -0.88
C GLU A 61 3.97 30.17 -0.82
N ASP A 62 5.15 30.60 -0.44
CA ASP A 62 6.26 29.69 -0.18
C ASP A 62 6.08 28.96 1.14
N PHE A 63 6.72 27.78 1.28
CA PHE A 63 6.73 27.00 2.50
C PHE A 63 8.01 26.16 2.60
N ILE A 64 8.38 25.80 3.82
CA ILE A 64 9.60 25.02 4.09
C ILE A 64 9.57 23.69 3.32
N GLY A 65 10.62 23.45 2.54
CA GLY A 65 10.78 22.21 1.76
C GLY A 65 10.16 22.21 0.36
N LYS A 66 9.46 23.29 -0.07
CA LYS A 66 8.81 23.36 -1.39
C LYS A 66 9.75 23.04 -2.56
N GLU A 67 10.93 23.64 -2.60
CA GLU A 67 11.91 23.39 -3.67
C GLU A 67 12.36 21.92 -3.72
N ASN A 68 12.62 21.31 -2.56
CA ASN A 68 12.99 19.90 -2.47
C ASN A 68 11.86 18.97 -2.93
N LEU A 69 10.61 19.29 -2.58
CA LEU A 69 9.44 18.55 -3.04
C LEU A 69 9.24 18.67 -4.56
N ILE A 70 9.53 19.82 -5.16
CA ILE A 70 9.51 19.98 -6.62
C ILE A 70 10.54 19.06 -7.26
N LYS A 71 11.79 19.06 -6.79
CA LYS A 71 12.86 18.18 -7.28
C LYS A 71 12.51 16.69 -7.16
N ARG A 72 11.92 16.28 -6.01
CA ARG A 72 11.48 14.90 -5.79
C ARG A 72 10.37 14.50 -6.75
N LYS A 73 9.42 15.38 -6.99
CA LYS A 73 8.33 15.15 -7.94
C LYS A 73 8.81 15.00 -9.38
N GLU A 74 9.80 15.79 -9.79
CA GLU A 74 10.37 15.76 -11.15
C GLU A 74 11.24 14.54 -11.39
N ASN A 75 11.85 13.99 -10.34
CA ASN A 75 12.74 12.84 -10.43
C ASN A 75 12.42 11.77 -9.38
N PRO A 76 11.25 11.12 -9.47
CA PRO A 76 10.86 10.08 -8.53
C PRO A 76 11.76 8.84 -8.71
N GLN A 77 12.28 8.30 -7.61
CA GLN A 77 13.13 7.11 -7.63
C GLN A 77 12.31 5.84 -7.42
N LYS A 78 11.32 5.91 -6.55
CA LYS A 78 10.45 4.79 -6.18
C LYS A 78 8.97 5.17 -6.27
N LYS A 79 8.13 4.16 -6.33
CA LYS A 79 6.68 4.31 -6.39
C LYS A 79 6.00 3.20 -5.60
N LEU A 80 4.93 3.55 -4.92
CA LEU A 80 4.04 2.57 -4.29
C LEU A 80 3.15 1.95 -5.37
N VAL A 81 3.12 0.61 -5.41
CA VAL A 81 2.30 -0.17 -6.36
C VAL A 81 1.58 -1.30 -5.65
N GLY A 82 0.52 -1.80 -6.25
CA GLY A 82 -0.14 -3.04 -5.84
C GLY A 82 0.49 -4.26 -6.51
N LEU A 83 0.59 -5.37 -5.78
CA LEU A 83 0.99 -6.66 -6.31
C LEU A 83 -0.11 -7.69 -6.10
N GLU A 84 -0.26 -8.61 -7.05
CA GLU A 84 -1.00 -9.87 -6.89
C GLU A 84 0.01 -11.00 -6.93
N LEU A 85 0.08 -11.79 -5.85
CA LEU A 85 0.97 -12.94 -5.73
C LEU A 85 0.29 -14.20 -6.27
N LEU A 86 1.03 -14.98 -7.06
CA LEU A 86 0.57 -16.24 -7.61
C LEU A 86 0.93 -17.38 -6.63
N GLY A 87 0.00 -17.72 -5.75
CA GLY A 87 0.21 -18.77 -4.75
C GLY A 87 -0.53 -18.52 -3.45
N LYS A 88 -0.33 -19.43 -2.50
CA LYS A 88 -1.03 -19.43 -1.20
C LYS A 88 -0.25 -18.68 -0.10
N GLU A 89 1.03 -18.42 -0.29
CA GLU A 89 1.86 -17.76 0.71
C GLU A 89 1.76 -16.25 0.57
N LYS A 90 1.40 -15.58 1.67
CA LYS A 90 1.37 -14.12 1.70
C LYS A 90 2.78 -13.53 1.75
N ALA A 91 2.94 -12.35 1.17
CA ALA A 91 4.10 -11.50 1.41
C ALA A 91 4.04 -10.87 2.80
N ASN A 92 5.20 -10.66 3.41
CA ASN A 92 5.34 -9.97 4.68
C ASN A 92 6.06 -8.63 4.48
N HIS A 93 5.89 -7.73 5.44
CA HIS A 93 6.67 -6.49 5.48
C HIS A 93 8.18 -6.80 5.43
N GLY A 94 8.90 -6.10 4.55
CA GLY A 94 10.34 -6.27 4.36
C GLY A 94 10.74 -7.32 3.32
N ASP A 95 9.85 -8.22 2.89
CA ASP A 95 10.16 -9.17 1.82
C ASP A 95 10.64 -8.42 0.57
N CYS A 96 11.71 -8.92 -0.08
CA CYS A 96 12.34 -8.26 -1.21
C CYS A 96 11.65 -8.59 -2.53
N VAL A 97 11.48 -7.58 -3.40
CA VAL A 97 10.92 -7.78 -4.74
C VAL A 97 12.03 -7.76 -5.77
N HIS A 98 12.04 -8.76 -6.68
CA HIS A 98 13.09 -8.98 -7.64
C HIS A 98 12.55 -9.09 -9.07
N ILE A 99 13.43 -8.71 -10.01
CA ILE A 99 13.34 -9.08 -11.43
C ILE A 99 14.66 -9.78 -11.77
N GLY A 100 14.59 -11.09 -12.02
CA GLY A 100 15.78 -11.91 -12.17
C GLY A 100 16.66 -11.89 -10.92
N ARG A 101 17.89 -11.39 -11.01
CA ARG A 101 18.83 -11.30 -9.88
C ARG A 101 18.78 -9.97 -9.15
N SER A 102 18.17 -8.95 -9.75
CA SER A 102 18.17 -7.60 -9.22
C SER A 102 17.01 -7.40 -8.24
N GLN A 103 17.30 -6.89 -7.05
CA GLN A 103 16.27 -6.39 -6.14
C GLN A 103 15.79 -5.04 -6.64
N VAL A 104 14.50 -4.92 -6.93
CA VAL A 104 13.87 -3.72 -7.49
C VAL A 104 12.86 -3.07 -6.53
N GLY A 105 12.54 -3.72 -5.42
CA GLY A 105 11.58 -3.19 -4.48
C GLY A 105 11.54 -3.93 -3.15
N VAL A 106 10.61 -3.49 -2.28
CA VAL A 106 10.37 -4.07 -0.95
C VAL A 106 8.87 -4.08 -0.68
N ILE A 107 8.37 -5.19 -0.15
CA ILE A 107 6.99 -5.31 0.31
C ILE A 107 6.80 -4.43 1.56
N THR A 108 5.80 -3.59 1.53
CA THR A 108 5.43 -2.75 2.67
C THR A 108 4.28 -3.37 3.48
N SER A 109 3.35 -4.02 2.82
CA SER A 109 2.24 -4.74 3.46
C SER A 109 1.75 -5.87 2.57
N GLY A 110 1.22 -6.94 3.16
CA GLY A 110 0.65 -8.05 2.39
C GLY A 110 -0.41 -8.81 3.18
N CYS A 111 -1.43 -9.28 2.46
CA CYS A 111 -2.48 -10.09 3.04
C CYS A 111 -3.12 -11.04 2.01
N ILE A 112 -3.81 -12.05 2.54
CA ILE A 112 -4.77 -12.82 1.74
C ILE A 112 -6.12 -12.12 1.89
N SER A 113 -6.57 -11.47 0.82
CA SER A 113 -7.84 -10.73 0.81
C SER A 113 -9.03 -11.70 0.78
N PRO A 114 -9.88 -11.71 1.80
CA PRO A 114 -11.10 -12.51 1.79
C PRO A 114 -12.15 -11.95 0.81
N THR A 115 -12.17 -10.63 0.61
CA THR A 115 -13.11 -9.95 -0.28
C THR A 115 -12.82 -10.27 -1.75
N LEU A 116 -11.55 -10.28 -2.14
CA LEU A 116 -11.11 -10.53 -3.52
C LEU A 116 -10.79 -11.99 -3.78
N ASN A 117 -10.64 -12.80 -2.72
CA ASN A 117 -10.11 -14.16 -2.76
C ASN A 117 -8.75 -14.22 -3.48
N LYS A 118 -7.89 -13.25 -3.20
CA LYS A 118 -6.58 -13.07 -3.81
C LYS A 118 -5.51 -12.81 -2.76
N ASN A 119 -4.29 -13.17 -3.11
CA ASN A 119 -3.12 -12.82 -2.33
C ASN A 119 -2.55 -11.51 -2.85
N ILE A 120 -2.67 -10.45 -2.07
CA ILE A 120 -2.32 -9.08 -2.47
C ILE A 120 -1.27 -8.48 -1.57
N ALA A 121 -0.51 -7.53 -2.12
CA ALA A 121 0.48 -6.79 -1.37
C ALA A 121 0.63 -5.36 -1.87
N LEU A 122 1.19 -4.51 -1.02
CA LEU A 122 1.69 -3.19 -1.36
C LEU A 122 3.21 -3.27 -1.41
N CYS A 123 3.80 -2.66 -2.43
CA CYS A 123 5.22 -2.68 -2.68
C CYS A 123 5.73 -1.30 -3.05
N ARG A 124 6.85 -0.90 -2.46
CA ARG A 124 7.61 0.26 -2.92
C ARG A 124 8.70 -0.23 -3.87
N ILE A 125 8.55 0.08 -5.16
CA ILE A 125 9.38 -0.43 -6.26
C ILE A 125 10.07 0.73 -7.00
N ASP A 126 11.20 0.45 -7.62
CA ASP A 126 11.90 1.39 -8.49
C ASP A 126 11.01 1.80 -9.67
N VAL A 127 10.95 3.10 -9.98
CA VAL A 127 10.01 3.67 -10.97
C VAL A 127 10.15 2.99 -12.34
N GLY A 128 11.38 2.65 -12.76
CA GLY A 128 11.62 1.97 -14.03
C GLY A 128 11.00 0.58 -14.17
N HIS A 129 10.48 0.02 -13.07
CA HIS A 129 9.86 -1.31 -13.05
C HIS A 129 8.41 -1.28 -12.54
N SER A 130 7.78 -0.09 -12.50
CA SER A 130 6.45 0.12 -11.89
C SER A 130 5.26 0.01 -12.86
N GLU A 131 5.47 -0.47 -14.06
CA GLU A 131 4.41 -0.62 -15.07
C GLU A 131 3.44 -1.75 -14.70
N LEU A 132 2.16 -1.58 -15.04
CA LEU A 132 1.14 -2.61 -14.81
C LEU A 132 1.49 -3.89 -15.60
N GLU A 133 1.10 -5.02 -15.06
CA GLU A 133 1.35 -6.38 -15.58
C GLU A 133 2.84 -6.79 -15.61
N THR A 134 3.76 -5.96 -15.10
CA THR A 134 5.16 -6.36 -14.92
C THR A 134 5.25 -7.56 -13.98
N GLU A 135 5.88 -8.63 -14.45
CA GLU A 135 6.14 -9.83 -13.65
C GLU A 135 7.33 -9.61 -12.72
N VAL A 136 7.16 -9.98 -11.47
CA VAL A 136 8.17 -9.86 -10.41
C VAL A 136 8.17 -11.10 -9.53
N GLU A 137 9.17 -11.25 -8.70
CA GLU A 137 9.26 -12.31 -7.71
C GLU A 137 9.45 -11.74 -6.31
N VAL A 138 8.68 -12.23 -5.36
CA VAL A 138 8.81 -11.86 -3.93
C VAL A 138 9.70 -12.88 -3.24
N GLY A 139 10.88 -12.45 -2.81
CA GLY A 139 11.84 -13.23 -2.04
C GLY A 139 11.59 -13.05 -0.54
N LYS A 140 11.34 -14.16 0.14
CA LYS A 140 11.10 -14.18 1.58
C LYS A 140 12.40 -13.90 2.36
N ILE A 141 12.29 -13.11 3.44
CA ILE A 141 13.42 -12.84 4.35
C ILE A 141 13.51 -13.85 5.51
N ASP A 142 12.79 -14.96 5.41
CA ASP A 142 12.74 -16.02 6.41
C ASP A 142 13.93 -17.01 6.36
N GLY A 143 14.95 -16.70 5.57
CA GLY A 143 16.14 -17.52 5.37
C GLY A 143 15.98 -18.63 4.31
N HIS A 144 14.79 -18.83 3.78
CA HIS A 144 14.56 -19.73 2.66
C HIS A 144 14.75 -18.98 1.33
N GLN A 145 15.44 -19.62 0.36
CA GLN A 145 15.65 -19.05 -0.98
C GLN A 145 14.40 -19.16 -1.88
N LYS A 146 13.22 -19.16 -1.27
CA LYS A 146 11.98 -19.26 -1.98
C LYS A 146 11.55 -17.92 -2.56
N ARG A 147 11.19 -17.93 -3.83
CA ARG A 147 10.60 -16.79 -4.50
C ARG A 147 9.17 -17.09 -4.92
N ILE A 148 8.28 -16.18 -4.68
CA ILE A 148 6.85 -16.28 -5.00
C ILE A 148 6.62 -15.42 -6.24
N PRO A 149 6.16 -16.00 -7.36
CA PRO A 149 5.79 -15.20 -8.53
C PRO A 149 4.67 -14.22 -8.19
N ALA A 150 4.79 -13.02 -8.71
CA ALA A 150 3.80 -11.96 -8.53
C ALA A 150 3.77 -11.06 -9.76
N LYS A 151 2.74 -10.24 -9.87
CA LYS A 151 2.64 -9.21 -10.91
C LYS A 151 2.14 -7.89 -10.35
N ILE A 152 2.55 -6.81 -10.98
CA ILE A 152 2.07 -5.47 -10.64
C ILE A 152 0.65 -5.31 -11.17
N VAL A 153 -0.27 -4.92 -10.29
CA VAL A 153 -1.68 -4.74 -10.60
C VAL A 153 -2.15 -3.32 -10.28
N SER A 154 -3.32 -2.97 -10.80
CA SER A 154 -3.93 -1.68 -10.49
C SER A 154 -4.20 -1.54 -8.99
N PHE A 155 -4.02 -0.33 -8.48
CA PHE A 155 -4.13 0.03 -7.07
C PHE A 155 -5.04 1.25 -6.91
N PRO A 156 -5.99 1.30 -5.97
CA PRO A 156 -6.35 0.29 -4.95
C PRO A 156 -6.83 -1.05 -5.50
N HIS A 157 -6.63 -2.14 -4.75
CA HIS A 157 -7.06 -3.49 -5.16
C HIS A 157 -8.58 -3.63 -5.18
N TYR A 158 -9.26 -3.02 -4.18
CA TYR A 158 -10.70 -3.04 -4.02
C TYR A 158 -11.29 -1.66 -4.30
N ASP A 159 -12.42 -1.62 -5.02
CA ASP A 159 -13.15 -0.41 -5.40
C ASP A 159 -12.25 0.76 -5.88
N PRO A 160 -11.41 0.54 -6.92
CA PRO A 160 -10.44 1.55 -7.37
C PRO A 160 -11.09 2.86 -7.82
N LYS A 161 -12.36 2.82 -8.22
CA LYS A 161 -13.15 4.02 -8.60
C LYS A 161 -13.91 4.65 -7.44
N LYS A 162 -13.82 4.07 -6.23
CA LYS A 162 -14.52 4.51 -5.01
C LYS A 162 -16.02 4.69 -5.21
N LEU A 163 -16.65 3.76 -5.92
CA LEU A 163 -18.08 3.83 -6.24
C LEU A 163 -18.95 3.60 -5.01
N ARG A 164 -18.52 2.70 -4.11
CA ARG A 164 -19.26 2.38 -2.87
C ARG A 164 -19.31 3.54 -1.87
N VAL A 165 -18.30 4.40 -1.88
CA VAL A 165 -18.28 5.59 -1.01
C VAL A 165 -19.12 6.73 -1.57
N LYS A 166 -19.46 6.65 -2.86
CA LYS A 166 -20.23 7.68 -3.58
C LYS A 166 -21.69 7.31 -3.80
N SER A 167 -22.06 6.06 -3.46
CA SER A 167 -23.44 5.56 -3.57
C SER A 167 -24.32 5.96 -2.40
#